data_54e5da12ee966c8f785511877c133920
#
_entry.id   54e5da12ee966c8f785511877c133920
#
_cell.length_a   1.000
_cell.length_b   1.000
_cell.length_c   1.000
_cell.angle_alpha   90.00
_cell.angle_beta   90.00
_cell.angle_gamma   90.00
#
_symmetry.space_group_name_H-M   'P 1'
#
loop_
_entity.id
_entity.type
_entity.pdbx_description
1 polymer ?
#
loop_
_entity_poly.entity_id
_entity_poly.type
_entity_poly.pdbx_seq_one_letter_code
_entity_poly.pdbx_strand_id
1 'polypeptide(L)'
;ENQERQMLGQILVKQGAITEVELEEALTHKAKGLMIGSWLIHAGKITSWQLAKALSEQGNVQAESIDAYAIPKSLINSFPAALALHYAALPIRTEGSRLVLASESVIDPVSLAAIARKLKTPIKNILARHGQVTVGLRHWYSHIKGNDPRKQLDDAVAEGRLTPTQAEVIWEYFVSRQFMFAEILRSLGRIDAASLNALLLQQENTNESLGQFLVINNIISQQTLQEALELQKKIQPSMSELIDKESGAGAIA
;
A
#
# COMPACT_ATOMS: atom_id res chain seq x y z
N GLU A 1 -12.77 13.52 7.68
CA GLU A 1 -11.40 13.37 7.15
C GLU A 1 -10.36 14.26 7.86
N ASN A 2 -10.66 15.54 8.14
CA ASN A 2 -9.71 16.45 8.80
C ASN A 2 -9.41 16.08 10.26
N GLN A 3 -10.39 15.56 11.00
CA GLN A 3 -10.25 15.25 12.42
C GLN A 3 -9.39 14.01 12.67
N GLU A 4 -9.56 12.95 11.86
CA GLU A 4 -8.71 11.75 11.93
C GLU A 4 -7.26 12.02 11.53
N ARG A 5 -7.05 12.91 10.54
CA ARG A 5 -5.69 13.32 10.11
C ARG A 5 -4.96 14.13 11.16
N GLN A 6 -5.65 15.01 11.89
CA GLN A 6 -5.06 15.74 13.02
C GLN A 6 -4.67 14.79 14.16
N MET A 7 -5.52 13.81 14.49
CA MET A 7 -5.21 12.82 15.52
C MET A 7 -3.96 12.01 15.20
N LEU A 8 -3.79 11.50 13.97
CA LEU A 8 -2.60 10.75 13.57
C LEU A 8 -1.34 11.61 13.66
N GLY A 9 -1.40 12.84 13.17
CA GLY A 9 -0.29 13.80 13.26
C GLY A 9 0.11 14.08 14.70
N GLN A 10 -0.86 14.27 15.60
CA GLN A 10 -0.61 14.49 17.02
C GLN A 10 0.02 13.26 17.71
N ILE A 11 -0.39 12.04 17.33
CA ILE A 11 0.24 10.81 17.83
C ILE A 11 1.70 10.74 17.39
N LEU A 12 1.98 11.05 16.12
CA LEU A 12 3.35 11.06 15.59
C LEU A 12 4.24 12.09 16.32
N VAL A 13 3.72 13.28 16.62
CA VAL A 13 4.41 14.29 17.41
C VAL A 13 4.65 13.81 18.84
N LYS A 14 3.62 13.26 19.49
CA LYS A 14 3.72 12.69 20.86
C LYS A 14 4.75 11.56 20.94
N GLN A 15 4.86 10.74 19.88
CA GLN A 15 5.87 9.68 19.79
C GLN A 15 7.27 10.20 19.44
N GLY A 16 7.44 11.49 19.22
CA GLY A 16 8.71 12.09 18.81
C GLY A 16 9.16 11.70 17.39
N ALA A 17 8.25 11.21 16.57
CA ALA A 17 8.54 10.84 15.20
C ALA A 17 8.72 12.07 14.29
N ILE A 18 7.95 13.13 14.55
CA ILE A 18 8.06 14.45 13.91
C ILE A 18 7.83 15.55 14.96
N THR A 19 8.23 16.76 14.62
CA THR A 19 7.92 17.97 15.40
C THR A 19 6.58 18.57 14.97
N GLU A 20 6.00 19.46 15.79
CA GLU A 20 4.80 20.22 15.41
C GLU A 20 5.02 21.06 14.17
N VAL A 21 6.19 21.67 14.01
CA VAL A 21 6.55 22.45 12.81
C VAL A 21 6.55 21.57 11.57
N GLU A 22 7.14 20.39 11.64
CA GLU A 22 7.15 19.44 10.53
C GLU A 22 5.74 18.93 10.18
N LEU A 23 4.86 18.78 11.17
CA LEU A 23 3.47 18.44 10.94
C LEU A 23 2.73 19.56 10.19
N GLU A 24 2.90 20.82 10.61
CA GLU A 24 2.30 21.99 9.95
C GLU A 24 2.82 22.13 8.50
N GLU A 25 4.13 22.00 8.30
CA GLU A 25 4.74 21.98 6.97
C GLU A 25 4.16 20.87 6.09
N ALA A 26 4.04 19.66 6.63
CA ALA A 26 3.49 18.53 5.91
C ALA A 26 2.01 18.75 5.54
N LEU A 27 1.20 19.32 6.43
CA LEU A 27 -0.20 19.64 6.18
C LEU A 27 -0.37 20.72 5.09
N THR A 28 0.58 21.66 5.02
CA THR A 28 0.59 22.75 4.04
C THR A 28 1.07 22.30 2.67
N HIS A 29 2.14 21.52 2.62
CA HIS A 29 2.82 21.15 1.36
C HIS A 29 2.39 19.80 0.80
N LYS A 30 1.68 18.98 1.58
CA LYS A 30 1.16 17.70 1.15
C LYS A 30 0.30 17.87 -0.10
N ALA A 31 0.55 17.02 -1.12
CA ALA A 31 -0.32 16.96 -2.28
C ALA A 31 -1.77 16.71 -1.84
N LYS A 32 -2.70 17.50 -2.37
CA LYS A 32 -4.13 17.41 -2.02
C LYS A 32 -4.62 15.98 -2.26
N GLY A 33 -5.27 15.40 -1.25
CA GLY A 33 -5.82 14.03 -1.34
C GLY A 33 -4.89 12.90 -0.91
N LEU A 34 -3.55 13.08 -0.90
CA LEU A 34 -2.67 12.08 -0.29
C LEU A 34 -2.85 12.03 1.23
N MET A 35 -2.75 10.84 1.79
CA MET A 35 -2.80 10.66 3.25
C MET A 35 -1.55 11.24 3.88
N ILE A 36 -1.69 11.88 5.03
CA ILE A 36 -0.56 12.53 5.71
C ILE A 36 0.56 11.54 6.05
N GLY A 37 0.22 10.33 6.46
CA GLY A 37 1.19 9.28 6.77
C GLY A 37 2.02 8.88 5.56
N SER A 38 1.39 8.59 4.43
CA SER A 38 2.06 8.26 3.16
C SER A 38 2.95 9.40 2.68
N TRP A 39 2.47 10.64 2.80
CA TRP A 39 3.25 11.83 2.45
C TRP A 39 4.51 11.99 3.32
N LEU A 40 4.39 11.80 4.63
CA LEU A 40 5.52 11.90 5.57
C LEU A 40 6.59 10.82 5.30
N ILE A 41 6.17 9.60 4.92
CA ILE A 41 7.12 8.55 4.48
C ILE A 41 7.82 8.98 3.19
N HIS A 42 7.07 9.46 2.20
CA HIS A 42 7.62 9.92 0.92
C HIS A 42 8.62 11.07 1.13
N ALA A 43 8.30 12.01 2.02
CA ALA A 43 9.19 13.11 2.39
C ALA A 43 10.38 12.68 3.27
N GLY A 44 10.49 11.41 3.66
CA GLY A 44 11.56 10.89 4.51
C GLY A 44 11.50 11.35 5.97
N LYS A 45 10.36 11.89 6.41
CA LYS A 45 10.17 12.40 7.77
C LYS A 45 9.89 11.30 8.79
N ILE A 46 9.23 10.22 8.36
CA ILE A 46 8.94 9.04 9.19
C ILE A 46 9.23 7.75 8.42
N THR A 47 9.42 6.67 9.14
CA THR A 47 9.50 5.31 8.60
C THR A 47 8.11 4.69 8.48
N SER A 48 7.98 3.67 7.63
CA SER A 48 6.75 2.86 7.52
C SER A 48 6.35 2.20 8.84
N TRP A 49 7.33 1.90 9.69
CA TRP A 49 7.09 1.33 11.02
C TRP A 49 6.57 2.36 12.03
N GLN A 50 7.10 3.57 12.01
CA GLN A 50 6.57 4.67 12.85
C GLN A 50 5.11 4.97 12.50
N LEU A 51 4.76 4.97 11.20
CA LEU A 51 3.37 5.11 10.77
C LEU A 51 2.49 3.97 11.28
N ALA A 52 2.93 2.71 11.11
CA ALA A 52 2.16 1.55 11.56
C ALA A 52 1.92 1.58 13.07
N LYS A 53 2.92 1.98 13.88
CA LYS A 53 2.77 2.16 15.33
C LYS A 53 1.78 3.26 15.69
N ALA A 54 1.81 4.40 15.01
CA ALA A 54 0.88 5.50 15.27
C ALA A 54 -0.56 5.11 14.92
N LEU A 55 -0.77 4.42 13.82
CA LEU A 55 -2.08 3.88 13.44
C LEU A 55 -2.55 2.77 14.40
N SER A 56 -1.64 1.96 14.90
CA SER A 56 -1.90 0.95 15.93
C SER A 56 -2.41 1.58 17.22
N GLU A 57 -1.78 2.65 17.70
CA GLU A 57 -2.22 3.42 18.87
C GLU A 57 -3.60 4.05 18.61
N GLN A 58 -3.79 4.68 17.45
CA GLN A 58 -5.04 5.33 17.08
C GLN A 58 -6.23 4.36 17.00
N GLY A 59 -6.02 3.19 16.41
CA GLY A 59 -7.08 2.22 16.14
C GLY A 59 -7.17 1.08 17.15
N ASN A 60 -6.28 1.02 18.14
CA ASN A 60 -6.13 -0.11 19.06
C ASN A 60 -6.06 -1.47 18.32
N VAL A 61 -5.28 -1.51 17.23
CA VAL A 61 -5.06 -2.70 16.38
C VAL A 61 -3.58 -3.02 16.37
N GLN A 62 -3.22 -4.28 16.57
CA GLN A 62 -1.82 -4.71 16.59
C GLN A 62 -1.11 -4.41 15.28
N ALA A 63 0.06 -3.78 15.34
CA ALA A 63 0.93 -3.59 14.18
C ALA A 63 1.95 -4.74 14.07
N GLU A 64 2.16 -5.21 12.83
CA GLU A 64 3.06 -6.31 12.53
C GLU A 64 3.73 -6.09 11.17
N SER A 65 4.99 -6.50 11.03
CA SER A 65 5.64 -6.54 9.71
C SER A 65 5.32 -7.85 9.03
N ILE A 66 4.91 -7.81 7.78
CA ILE A 66 4.56 -9.00 7.00
C ILE A 66 5.46 -9.14 5.77
N ASP A 67 5.67 -10.38 5.34
CA ASP A 67 6.14 -10.67 3.98
C ASP A 67 4.94 -11.10 3.12
N ALA A 68 4.46 -10.17 2.30
CA ALA A 68 3.30 -10.41 1.46
C ALA A 68 3.56 -11.45 0.35
N TYR A 69 4.82 -11.68 -0.02
CA TYR A 69 5.20 -12.69 -1.02
C TYR A 69 5.29 -14.10 -0.44
N ALA A 70 5.49 -14.22 0.87
CA ALA A 70 5.54 -15.51 1.56
C ALA A 70 4.17 -16.08 1.95
N ILE A 71 3.07 -15.39 1.64
CA ILE A 71 1.72 -15.86 1.96
C ILE A 71 1.42 -17.14 1.17
N PRO A 72 0.94 -18.22 1.84
CA PRO A 72 0.58 -19.45 1.13
C PRO A 72 -0.49 -19.22 0.07
N LYS A 73 -0.27 -19.71 -1.15
CA LYS A 73 -1.22 -19.58 -2.25
C LYS A 73 -2.62 -20.15 -1.94
N SER A 74 -2.68 -21.21 -1.14
CA SER A 74 -3.94 -21.79 -0.68
C SER A 74 -4.76 -20.78 0.14
N LEU A 75 -4.10 -19.97 0.96
CA LEU A 75 -4.73 -18.95 1.77
C LEU A 75 -5.22 -17.79 0.90
N ILE A 76 -4.39 -17.34 -0.05
CA ILE A 76 -4.79 -16.32 -1.04
C ILE A 76 -6.04 -16.78 -1.82
N ASN A 77 -6.05 -18.04 -2.29
CA ASN A 77 -7.18 -18.59 -3.05
C ASN A 77 -8.46 -18.74 -2.20
N SER A 78 -8.35 -18.77 -0.88
CA SER A 78 -9.51 -18.84 0.02
C SER A 78 -10.15 -17.47 0.30
N PHE A 79 -9.48 -16.38 -0.08
CA PHE A 79 -9.95 -15.02 0.15
C PHE A 79 -10.30 -14.36 -1.19
N PRO A 80 -11.58 -13.97 -1.41
CA PRO A 80 -12.00 -13.41 -2.68
C PRO A 80 -11.24 -12.13 -3.05
N ALA A 81 -10.77 -12.04 -4.29
CA ALA A 81 -10.04 -10.88 -4.81
C ALA A 81 -10.80 -9.56 -4.60
N ALA A 82 -12.13 -9.57 -4.75
CA ALA A 82 -12.96 -8.40 -4.47
C ALA A 82 -12.82 -7.89 -3.04
N LEU A 83 -12.82 -8.78 -2.06
CA LEU A 83 -12.65 -8.37 -0.66
C LEU A 83 -11.23 -7.86 -0.44
N ALA A 84 -10.22 -8.52 -1.02
CA ALA A 84 -8.83 -8.09 -0.93
C ALA A 84 -8.64 -6.67 -1.47
N LEU A 85 -9.15 -6.40 -2.66
CA LEU A 85 -9.02 -5.11 -3.33
C LEU A 85 -9.90 -4.02 -2.69
N HIS A 86 -11.14 -4.38 -2.31
CA HIS A 86 -12.08 -3.43 -1.70
C HIS A 86 -11.60 -2.93 -0.34
N TYR A 87 -11.17 -3.85 0.53
CA TYR A 87 -10.70 -3.51 1.87
C TYR A 87 -9.19 -3.24 1.95
N ALA A 88 -8.49 -3.30 0.83
CA ALA A 88 -7.03 -3.22 0.77
C ALA A 88 -6.39 -4.11 1.84
N ALA A 89 -6.74 -5.39 1.84
CA ALA A 89 -6.35 -6.35 2.86
C ALA A 89 -5.89 -7.69 2.27
N LEU A 90 -4.96 -8.34 2.94
CA LEU A 90 -4.45 -9.66 2.58
C LEU A 90 -4.70 -10.67 3.70
N PRO A 91 -5.13 -11.90 3.38
CA PRO A 91 -5.15 -12.99 4.34
C PRO A 91 -3.72 -13.47 4.56
N ILE A 92 -3.22 -13.40 5.79
CA ILE A 92 -1.80 -13.71 6.05
C ILE A 92 -1.58 -15.03 6.80
N ARG A 93 -2.53 -15.45 7.62
CA ARG A 93 -2.50 -16.71 8.36
C ARG A 93 -3.85 -16.98 9.02
N THR A 94 -3.97 -18.18 9.60
CA THR A 94 -5.06 -18.53 10.50
C THR A 94 -4.55 -18.67 11.93
N GLU A 95 -5.31 -18.18 12.90
CA GLU A 95 -5.07 -18.36 14.34
C GLU A 95 -6.28 -19.08 14.95
N GLY A 96 -6.15 -20.40 15.14
CA GLY A 96 -7.29 -21.25 15.48
C GLY A 96 -8.35 -21.19 14.37
N SER A 97 -9.58 -20.78 14.73
CA SER A 97 -10.69 -20.61 13.77
C SER A 97 -10.73 -19.23 13.11
N ARG A 98 -9.81 -18.32 13.44
CA ARG A 98 -9.82 -16.94 12.95
C ARG A 98 -8.92 -16.78 11.74
N LEU A 99 -9.40 -16.09 10.71
CA LEU A 99 -8.57 -15.60 9.62
C LEU A 99 -7.95 -14.26 10.01
N VAL A 100 -6.63 -14.14 9.92
CA VAL A 100 -5.92 -12.89 10.18
C VAL A 100 -5.74 -12.14 8.85
N LEU A 101 -6.30 -10.93 8.80
CA LEU A 101 -6.18 -10.01 7.67
C LEU A 101 -5.20 -8.89 8.02
N ALA A 102 -4.23 -8.65 7.14
CA ALA A 102 -3.34 -7.51 7.19
C ALA A 102 -3.87 -6.39 6.31
N SER A 103 -3.88 -5.16 6.83
CA SER A 103 -4.23 -3.93 6.11
C SER A 103 -3.24 -2.82 6.47
N GLU A 104 -3.14 -1.77 5.65
CA GLU A 104 -2.28 -0.60 5.94
C GLU A 104 -3.04 0.53 6.65
N SER A 105 -4.34 0.36 6.82
CA SER A 105 -5.22 1.24 7.61
C SER A 105 -6.18 0.40 8.44
N VAL A 106 -6.70 0.98 9.51
CA VAL A 106 -7.67 0.30 10.37
C VAL A 106 -8.96 0.02 9.59
N ILE A 107 -9.36 -1.24 9.55
CA ILE A 107 -10.66 -1.64 9.02
C ILE A 107 -11.69 -1.49 10.13
N ASP A 108 -12.76 -0.76 9.89
CA ASP A 108 -13.79 -0.50 10.90
C ASP A 108 -14.52 -1.79 11.31
N PRO A 109 -15.08 -1.85 12.53
CA PRO A 109 -15.73 -3.06 13.04
C PRO A 109 -16.93 -3.54 12.21
N VAL A 110 -17.65 -2.63 11.55
CA VAL A 110 -18.81 -2.98 10.71
C VAL A 110 -18.35 -3.70 9.47
N SER A 111 -17.30 -3.19 8.84
CA SER A 111 -16.65 -3.82 7.69
C SER A 111 -16.05 -5.19 8.04
N LEU A 112 -15.36 -5.31 9.19
CA LEU A 112 -14.84 -6.60 9.66
C LEU A 112 -15.97 -7.63 9.89
N ALA A 113 -17.09 -7.21 10.47
CA ALA A 113 -18.25 -8.07 10.66
C ALA A 113 -18.91 -8.48 9.32
N ALA A 114 -18.90 -7.59 8.32
CA ALA A 114 -19.39 -7.91 6.97
C ALA A 114 -18.52 -8.95 6.28
N ILE A 115 -17.19 -8.80 6.35
CA ILE A 115 -16.24 -9.79 5.84
C ILE A 115 -16.45 -11.14 6.54
N ALA A 116 -16.49 -11.15 7.87
CA ALA A 116 -16.65 -12.37 8.66
C ALA A 116 -17.93 -13.13 8.30
N ARG A 117 -19.04 -12.40 8.09
CA ARG A 117 -20.33 -12.98 7.67
C ARG A 117 -20.26 -13.57 6.27
N LYS A 118 -19.64 -12.87 5.31
CA LYS A 118 -19.48 -13.32 3.92
C LYS A 118 -18.63 -14.59 3.84
N LEU A 119 -17.56 -14.68 4.65
CA LEU A 119 -16.64 -15.82 4.69
C LEU A 119 -17.07 -16.92 5.65
N LYS A 120 -18.08 -16.69 6.49
CA LYS A 120 -18.47 -17.58 7.60
C LYS A 120 -17.29 -17.94 8.51
N THR A 121 -16.37 -17.01 8.71
CA THR A 121 -15.12 -17.18 9.45
C THR A 121 -14.85 -15.95 10.29
N PRO A 122 -14.53 -16.08 11.59
CA PRO A 122 -14.14 -14.95 12.41
C PRO A 122 -12.87 -14.27 11.86
N ILE A 123 -12.83 -12.94 11.89
CA ILE A 123 -11.72 -12.15 11.35
C ILE A 123 -10.98 -11.48 12.51
N LYS A 124 -9.65 -11.47 12.42
CA LYS A 124 -8.76 -10.61 13.19
C LYS A 124 -8.05 -9.67 12.23
N ASN A 125 -8.12 -8.37 12.45
CA ASN A 125 -7.35 -7.39 11.68
C ASN A 125 -6.01 -7.10 12.38
N ILE A 126 -4.95 -7.00 11.61
CA ILE A 126 -3.67 -6.43 12.02
C ILE A 126 -3.27 -5.31 11.03
N LEU A 127 -2.43 -4.40 11.50
CA LEU A 127 -1.85 -3.35 10.67
C LEU A 127 -0.47 -3.78 10.18
N ALA A 128 -0.32 -3.85 8.87
CA ALA A 128 0.98 -4.01 8.23
C ALA A 128 1.69 -2.66 8.08
N ARG A 129 2.99 -2.72 7.85
CA ARG A 129 3.77 -1.53 7.48
C ARG A 129 3.32 -1.02 6.11
N HIS A 130 3.34 0.30 5.94
CA HIS A 130 2.97 0.95 4.69
C HIS A 130 3.72 0.34 3.48
N GLY A 131 2.99 0.06 2.42
CA GLY A 131 3.46 -0.54 1.18
C GLY A 131 3.44 -2.07 1.16
N GLN A 132 3.47 -2.76 2.31
CA GLN A 132 3.54 -4.22 2.35
C GLN A 132 2.28 -4.90 1.80
N VAL A 133 1.10 -4.39 2.15
CA VAL A 133 -0.16 -4.88 1.57
C VAL A 133 -0.28 -4.45 0.11
N THR A 134 0.11 -3.22 -0.19
CA THR A 134 0.08 -2.67 -1.56
C THR A 134 0.86 -3.54 -2.56
N VAL A 135 2.10 -3.93 -2.24
CA VAL A 135 2.90 -4.80 -3.11
C VAL A 135 2.32 -6.21 -3.19
N GLY A 136 1.78 -6.72 -2.08
CA GLY A 136 1.14 -8.03 -2.04
C GLY A 136 -0.14 -8.09 -2.88
N LEU A 137 -0.99 -7.06 -2.83
CA LEU A 137 -2.17 -6.97 -3.68
C LEU A 137 -1.80 -6.98 -5.17
N ARG A 138 -0.74 -6.29 -5.54
CA ARG A 138 -0.21 -6.31 -6.92
C ARG A 138 0.32 -7.67 -7.30
N HIS A 139 1.09 -8.31 -6.43
CA HIS A 139 1.66 -9.63 -6.68
C HIS A 139 0.59 -10.71 -6.86
N TRP A 140 -0.41 -10.75 -5.97
CA TRP A 140 -1.40 -11.83 -5.94
C TRP A 140 -2.63 -11.61 -6.83
N TYR A 141 -3.06 -10.36 -7.03
CA TYR A 141 -4.32 -10.02 -7.69
C TYR A 141 -4.17 -9.14 -8.93
N SER A 142 -2.93 -8.77 -9.33
CA SER A 142 -2.72 -8.08 -10.60
C SER A 142 -2.70 -9.05 -11.77
N HIS A 143 -3.40 -8.68 -12.84
CA HIS A 143 -3.36 -9.42 -14.11
C HIS A 143 -2.13 -9.07 -14.97
N ILE A 144 -1.30 -8.12 -14.55
CA ILE A 144 -0.09 -7.71 -15.29
C ILE A 144 1.01 -8.73 -15.01
N LYS A 145 1.17 -9.68 -15.93
CA LYS A 145 2.29 -10.62 -15.92
C LYS A 145 3.53 -9.95 -16.51
N GLY A 146 4.67 -10.07 -15.87
CA GLY A 146 5.95 -9.85 -16.53
C GLY A 146 6.92 -8.87 -15.86
N ASN A 147 6.56 -8.16 -14.81
CA ASN A 147 7.47 -7.20 -14.18
C ASN A 147 7.42 -7.29 -12.64
N ASP A 148 7.64 -8.50 -12.10
CA ASP A 148 7.67 -8.72 -10.65
C ASP A 148 8.91 -8.03 -10.07
N PRO A 149 8.76 -7.01 -9.20
CA PRO A 149 9.89 -6.28 -8.65
C PRO A 149 10.78 -7.14 -7.74
N ARG A 150 10.23 -8.14 -7.05
CA ARG A 150 11.03 -9.05 -6.23
C ARG A 150 11.92 -9.92 -7.11
N LYS A 151 11.36 -10.44 -8.22
CA LYS A 151 12.14 -11.23 -9.18
C LYS A 151 13.28 -10.42 -9.80
N GLN A 152 13.05 -9.15 -10.17
CA GLN A 152 14.13 -8.28 -10.69
C GLN A 152 15.28 -8.15 -9.69
N LEU A 153 14.95 -8.04 -8.41
CA LEU A 153 15.92 -7.93 -7.33
C LEU A 153 16.72 -9.24 -7.15
N ASP A 154 16.02 -10.39 -7.14
CA ASP A 154 16.62 -11.71 -7.03
C ASP A 154 17.54 -12.00 -8.23
N ASP A 155 17.11 -11.63 -9.45
CA ASP A 155 17.92 -11.74 -10.66
C ASP A 155 19.19 -10.87 -10.55
N ALA A 156 19.10 -9.63 -10.05
CA ALA A 156 20.26 -8.76 -9.84
C ALA A 156 21.27 -9.30 -8.82
N VAL A 157 20.81 -9.99 -7.78
CA VAL A 157 21.66 -10.69 -6.82
C VAL A 157 22.32 -11.89 -7.49
N ALA A 158 21.58 -12.70 -8.24
CA ALA A 158 22.09 -13.87 -8.94
C ALA A 158 23.15 -13.50 -10.00
N GLU A 159 22.99 -12.34 -10.66
CA GLU A 159 23.95 -11.77 -11.62
C GLU A 159 25.16 -11.10 -10.94
N GLY A 160 25.20 -11.02 -9.61
CA GLY A 160 26.30 -10.39 -8.87
C GLY A 160 26.30 -8.85 -8.94
N ARG A 161 25.23 -8.23 -9.43
CA ARG A 161 25.08 -6.75 -9.46
C ARG A 161 24.80 -6.17 -8.08
N LEU A 162 24.19 -6.95 -7.22
CA LEU A 162 23.86 -6.58 -5.84
C LEU A 162 24.28 -7.69 -4.87
N THR A 163 24.66 -7.30 -3.66
CA THR A 163 24.74 -8.24 -2.54
C THR A 163 23.34 -8.51 -1.96
N PRO A 164 23.11 -9.64 -1.28
CA PRO A 164 21.84 -9.92 -0.61
C PRO A 164 21.43 -8.81 0.38
N THR A 165 22.38 -8.22 1.09
CA THR A 165 22.13 -7.12 2.04
C THR A 165 21.65 -5.85 1.32
N GLN A 166 22.28 -5.50 0.20
CA GLN A 166 21.82 -4.37 -0.62
C GLN A 166 20.41 -4.62 -1.16
N ALA A 167 20.12 -5.83 -1.61
CA ALA A 167 18.81 -6.21 -2.10
C ALA A 167 17.71 -6.03 -1.02
N GLU A 168 17.97 -6.43 0.22
CA GLU A 168 17.01 -6.22 1.32
C GLU A 168 16.79 -4.72 1.62
N VAL A 169 17.84 -3.91 1.62
CA VAL A 169 17.73 -2.45 1.80
C VAL A 169 16.91 -1.82 0.69
N ILE A 170 17.17 -2.20 -0.57
CA ILE A 170 16.41 -1.73 -1.74
C ILE A 170 14.95 -2.16 -1.64
N TRP A 171 14.69 -3.41 -1.24
CA TRP A 171 13.33 -3.92 -1.07
C TRP A 171 12.53 -3.12 -0.04
N GLU A 172 13.08 -2.89 1.14
CA GLU A 172 12.46 -2.08 2.19
C GLU A 172 12.18 -0.65 1.72
N TYR A 173 13.14 -0.04 1.02
CA TYR A 173 12.97 1.29 0.45
C TYR A 173 11.86 1.31 -0.60
N PHE A 174 11.88 0.36 -1.53
CA PHE A 174 10.87 0.23 -2.59
C PHE A 174 9.47 0.06 -2.00
N VAL A 175 9.29 -0.91 -1.11
CA VAL A 175 8.00 -1.23 -0.49
C VAL A 175 7.43 -0.02 0.25
N SER A 176 8.24 0.63 1.09
CA SER A 176 7.78 1.76 1.90
C SER A 176 7.29 2.97 1.11
N ARG A 177 7.59 3.03 -0.20
CA ARG A 177 7.19 4.13 -1.08
C ARG A 177 6.12 3.75 -2.10
N GLN A 178 5.49 2.60 -1.93
CA GLN A 178 4.41 2.20 -2.81
C GLN A 178 3.07 2.81 -2.37
N PHE A 179 2.35 3.38 -3.32
CA PHE A 179 1.00 3.90 -3.14
C PHE A 179 0.01 3.07 -3.94
N MET A 180 -1.19 2.90 -3.42
CA MET A 180 -2.27 2.33 -4.21
C MET A 180 -2.70 3.31 -5.29
N PHE A 181 -2.98 2.81 -6.49
CA PHE A 181 -3.45 3.66 -7.60
C PHE A 181 -4.73 4.44 -7.24
N ALA A 182 -5.59 3.81 -6.44
CA ALA A 182 -6.76 4.44 -5.86
C ALA A 182 -6.44 5.69 -5.01
N GLU A 183 -5.38 5.66 -4.21
CA GLU A 183 -4.93 6.82 -3.43
C GLU A 183 -4.46 7.95 -4.35
N ILE A 184 -3.78 7.61 -5.43
CA ILE A 184 -3.31 8.58 -6.43
C ILE A 184 -4.51 9.24 -7.13
N LEU A 185 -5.51 8.48 -7.57
CA LEU A 185 -6.73 9.03 -8.18
C LEU A 185 -7.48 9.97 -7.23
N ARG A 186 -7.55 9.60 -5.94
CA ARG A 186 -8.14 10.48 -4.92
C ARG A 186 -7.33 11.76 -4.73
N SER A 187 -6.01 11.68 -4.83
CA SER A 187 -5.13 12.85 -4.70
C SER A 187 -5.35 13.87 -5.81
N LEU A 188 -5.72 13.43 -6.99
CA LEU A 188 -6.11 14.29 -8.10
C LEU A 188 -7.53 14.85 -7.98
N GLY A 189 -8.28 14.48 -6.93
CA GLY A 189 -9.65 14.91 -6.68
C GLY A 189 -10.66 14.43 -7.74
N ARG A 190 -10.33 13.35 -8.46
CA ARG A 190 -11.12 12.83 -9.58
C ARG A 190 -12.14 11.78 -9.15
N ILE A 191 -11.97 11.22 -7.97
CA ILE A 191 -12.85 10.19 -7.40
C ILE A 191 -12.93 10.36 -5.90
N ASP A 192 -14.12 10.25 -5.33
CA ASP A 192 -14.29 10.18 -3.88
C ASP A 192 -14.18 8.71 -3.38
N ALA A 193 -13.97 8.55 -2.08
CA ALA A 193 -13.75 7.24 -1.49
C ALA A 193 -14.96 6.30 -1.62
N ALA A 194 -16.18 6.83 -1.51
CA ALA A 194 -17.40 6.03 -1.56
C ALA A 194 -17.64 5.51 -2.99
N SER A 195 -17.50 6.39 -3.99
CA SER A 195 -17.60 6.03 -5.41
C SER A 195 -16.56 5.00 -5.80
N LEU A 196 -15.31 5.18 -5.35
CA LEU A 196 -14.23 4.23 -5.61
C LEU A 196 -14.53 2.84 -5.04
N ASN A 197 -15.01 2.76 -3.80
CA ASN A 197 -15.35 1.48 -3.18
C ASN A 197 -16.46 0.74 -3.94
N ALA A 198 -17.49 1.45 -4.40
CA ALA A 198 -18.55 0.86 -5.22
C ALA A 198 -18.02 0.32 -6.55
N LEU A 199 -17.07 1.03 -7.17
CA LEU A 199 -16.47 0.66 -8.45
C LEU A 199 -15.52 -0.53 -8.33
N LEU A 200 -14.75 -0.64 -7.25
CA LEU A 200 -13.87 -1.79 -7.00
C LEU A 200 -14.67 -3.10 -6.91
N LEU A 201 -15.88 -3.06 -6.33
CA LEU A 201 -16.78 -4.21 -6.31
C LEU A 201 -17.28 -4.62 -7.72
N GLN A 202 -17.44 -3.66 -8.63
CA GLN A 202 -17.85 -3.93 -10.02
C GLN A 202 -16.68 -4.45 -10.87
N GLN A 203 -15.47 -3.98 -10.62
CA GLN A 203 -14.26 -4.40 -11.32
C GLN A 203 -13.96 -5.90 -11.13
N GLU A 204 -14.42 -6.51 -10.04
CA GLU A 204 -14.19 -7.94 -9.72
C GLU A 204 -14.53 -8.87 -10.89
N ASN A 205 -15.50 -8.49 -11.72
CA ASN A 205 -16.00 -9.30 -12.82
C ASN A 205 -15.31 -8.99 -14.17
N THR A 206 -14.27 -8.16 -14.17
CA THR A 206 -13.55 -7.76 -15.37
C THR A 206 -12.06 -8.14 -15.27
N ASN A 207 -11.42 -8.41 -16.41
CA ASN A 207 -9.99 -8.67 -16.50
C ASN A 207 -9.16 -7.38 -16.69
N GLU A 208 -9.75 -6.22 -16.46
CA GLU A 208 -9.16 -4.93 -16.74
C GLU A 208 -8.45 -4.36 -15.51
N SER A 209 -7.40 -3.59 -15.72
CA SER A 209 -6.80 -2.82 -14.62
C SER A 209 -7.80 -1.77 -14.11
N LEU A 210 -7.70 -1.37 -12.84
CA LEU A 210 -8.59 -0.34 -12.28
C LEU A 210 -8.65 0.92 -13.15
N GLY A 211 -7.50 1.39 -13.63
CA GLY A 211 -7.46 2.58 -14.48
C GLY A 211 -8.22 2.41 -15.79
N GLN A 212 -8.03 1.29 -16.47
CA GLN A 212 -8.76 0.96 -17.72
C GLN A 212 -10.25 0.79 -17.47
N PHE A 213 -10.63 0.05 -16.42
CA PHE A 213 -12.02 -0.12 -16.01
C PHE A 213 -12.72 1.23 -15.80
N LEU A 214 -12.08 2.16 -15.12
CA LEU A 214 -12.63 3.50 -14.85
C LEU A 214 -12.81 4.32 -16.14
N VAL A 215 -11.91 4.18 -17.11
CA VAL A 215 -12.02 4.86 -18.42
C VAL A 215 -13.13 4.26 -19.26
N ILE A 216 -13.19 2.93 -19.37
CA ILE A 216 -14.21 2.22 -20.17
C ILE A 216 -15.61 2.55 -19.65
N ASN A 217 -15.78 2.67 -18.33
CA ASN A 217 -17.06 3.03 -17.72
C ASN A 217 -17.30 4.55 -17.63
N ASN A 218 -16.48 5.36 -18.30
CA ASN A 218 -16.59 6.82 -18.33
C ASN A 218 -16.56 7.51 -16.93
N ILE A 219 -15.91 6.89 -15.96
CA ILE A 219 -15.76 7.45 -14.60
C ILE A 219 -14.64 8.49 -14.58
N ILE A 220 -13.54 8.20 -15.29
CA ILE A 220 -12.46 9.16 -15.52
C ILE A 220 -12.15 9.23 -17.02
N SER A 221 -11.56 10.37 -17.44
CA SER A 221 -11.08 10.49 -18.82
C SER A 221 -9.73 9.77 -19.01
N GLN A 222 -9.40 9.46 -20.27
CA GLN A 222 -8.07 8.95 -20.62
C GLN A 222 -6.96 9.90 -20.18
N GLN A 223 -7.19 11.20 -20.27
CA GLN A 223 -6.25 12.22 -19.79
C GLN A 223 -6.04 12.12 -18.28
N THR A 224 -7.10 11.96 -17.50
CA THR A 224 -7.01 11.77 -16.04
C THR A 224 -6.23 10.50 -15.68
N LEU A 225 -6.45 9.41 -16.44
CA LEU A 225 -5.66 8.18 -16.26
C LEU A 225 -4.17 8.46 -16.50
N GLN A 226 -3.84 9.17 -17.58
CA GLN A 226 -2.46 9.51 -17.91
C GLN A 226 -1.82 10.38 -16.81
N GLU A 227 -2.52 11.43 -16.35
CA GLU A 227 -2.07 12.28 -15.24
C GLU A 227 -1.79 11.46 -13.96
N ALA A 228 -2.66 10.49 -13.65
CA ALA A 228 -2.49 9.63 -12.49
C ALA A 228 -1.27 8.69 -12.62
N LEU A 229 -1.06 8.12 -13.80
CA LEU A 229 0.09 7.27 -14.08
C LEU A 229 1.42 8.05 -14.04
N GLU A 230 1.43 9.28 -14.54
CA GLU A 230 2.60 10.16 -14.49
C GLU A 230 2.91 10.57 -13.04
N LEU A 231 1.90 10.93 -12.26
CA LEU A 231 2.08 11.20 -10.83
C LEU A 231 2.61 9.96 -10.10
N GLN A 232 2.02 8.78 -10.36
CA GLN A 232 2.48 7.53 -9.80
C GLN A 232 3.96 7.29 -10.10
N LYS A 233 4.36 7.41 -11.36
CA LYS A 233 5.75 7.24 -11.79
C LYS A 233 6.69 8.25 -11.12
N LYS A 234 6.23 9.47 -10.88
CA LYS A 234 7.03 10.53 -10.24
C LYS A 234 7.25 10.29 -8.75
N ILE A 235 6.26 9.73 -8.04
CA ILE A 235 6.31 9.56 -6.58
C ILE A 235 6.73 8.15 -6.15
N GLN A 236 6.66 7.16 -7.04
CA GLN A 236 7.08 5.78 -6.77
C GLN A 236 8.36 5.46 -7.55
N PRO A 237 9.41 5.00 -6.88
CA PRO A 237 10.60 4.52 -7.58
C PRO A 237 10.27 3.23 -8.34
N SER A 238 10.84 3.02 -9.51
CA SER A 238 10.85 1.71 -10.16
C SER A 238 11.96 0.83 -9.57
N MET A 239 11.76 -0.48 -9.57
CA MET A 239 12.78 -1.41 -9.06
C MET A 239 14.06 -1.35 -9.91
N SER A 240 13.93 -1.27 -11.24
CA SER A 240 15.08 -1.17 -12.14
C SER A 240 15.93 0.08 -11.87
N GLU A 241 15.31 1.25 -11.67
CA GLU A 241 16.03 2.48 -11.32
C GLU A 241 16.81 2.36 -10.01
N LEU A 242 16.21 1.69 -9.01
CA LEU A 242 16.89 1.46 -7.72
C LEU A 242 18.08 0.51 -7.84
N ILE A 243 17.92 -0.59 -8.61
CA ILE A 243 18.99 -1.54 -8.89
C ILE A 243 20.15 -0.86 -9.63
N ASP A 244 19.84 -0.10 -10.70
CA ASP A 244 20.85 0.57 -11.51
C ASP A 244 21.62 1.63 -10.71
N LYS A 245 20.93 2.38 -9.86
CA LYS A 245 21.55 3.37 -8.98
C LYS A 245 22.53 2.75 -7.99
N GLU A 246 22.16 1.63 -7.37
CA GLU A 246 22.98 0.99 -6.36
C GLU A 246 24.15 0.22 -7.00
N SER A 247 23.92 -0.49 -8.11
CA SER A 247 24.99 -1.18 -8.86
C SER A 247 25.97 -0.20 -9.53
N GLY A 248 25.52 0.99 -9.95
CA GLY A 248 26.39 2.06 -10.47
C GLY A 248 27.24 2.74 -9.38
N ALA A 249 26.75 2.85 -8.16
CA ALA A 249 27.52 3.38 -7.03
C ALA A 249 28.65 2.46 -6.58
N GLY A 250 28.52 1.15 -6.78
CA GLY A 250 29.56 0.16 -6.50
C GLY A 250 30.66 0.07 -7.57
N ALA A 251 30.44 0.62 -8.75
CA ALA A 251 31.40 0.59 -9.87
C ALA A 251 32.45 1.72 -9.82
N ILE A 252 32.36 2.65 -8.85
CA ILE A 252 33.26 3.81 -8.69
C ILE A 252 34.23 3.61 -7.49
N ALA A 253 34.19 2.47 -6.82
CA ALA A 253 35.11 2.07 -5.77
C ALA A 253 36.04 0.96 -6.28
#